data_a2244a6a4368bf774acef0e50ab8edff
#
_entry.id   a2244a6a4368bf774acef0e50ab8edff
#
_cell.length_a   1.000
_cell.length_b   1.000
_cell.length_c   1.000
_cell.angle_alpha   90.00
_cell.angle_beta   90.00
_cell.angle_gamma   90.00
#
_symmetry.space_group_name_H-M   'P 1'
#
loop_
_entity.id
_entity.type
_entity.pdbx_description
1 polymer ?
#
loop_
_entity_poly.entity_id
_entity_poly.type
_entity_poly.pdbx_seq_one_letter_code
_entity_poly.pdbx_strand_id
1 'polypeptide(L)'
;MDKKDNNHKQWAGEKKPSMKRRCETNNYTERGIYLITIATEGRKTLLGTLAGKADVTEGPDKPHVVLSPLGEKVKECWLSIQQYHPQIESMKLCIMPDHIHGILFVHEKIEKHLGHIIWGFKTGTRKAARKLGLLPTAQLAQPTELNSVQYAALTAQSNPSRHTATGRAHGTLWEPGYNDRILLKKDQLQHWIAYLEDNPRRLLLKRQHPEYFTLLSPIPVLDTTMPAMGNRFLLNHPQKLQVQCSRHLYPWEIEQQKQHFLQAGQQGAIIVSPCISPGEREIATACMEAGIPLIVLLLKGFPDYFKPQPRYLKACAEGRLLLMSPFQWQNEKITNMRQRCLFLNELAKRICQT
;
A
#
# COMPACT_ATOMS: atom_id res chain seq x y z
N MET A 1 44.56 9.69 -15.89
CA MET A 1 43.56 9.75 -14.80
C MET A 1 42.52 10.79 -15.16
N ASP A 2 41.50 10.35 -15.84
CA ASP A 2 40.52 11.22 -16.51
C ASP A 2 39.43 11.65 -15.55
N LYS A 3 39.38 12.98 -15.38
CA LYS A 3 38.19 13.65 -14.82
C LYS A 3 37.12 13.70 -15.92
N LYS A 4 36.27 12.66 -16.00
CA LYS A 4 35.04 12.67 -16.83
C LYS A 4 33.80 13.02 -16.00
N ASP A 5 33.24 14.15 -16.41
CA ASP A 5 31.86 14.54 -16.44
C ASP A 5 31.04 14.60 -15.15
N ASN A 6 31.27 15.71 -14.45
CA ASN A 6 30.33 16.23 -13.45
C ASN A 6 29.33 17.26 -14.06
N ASN A 7 29.23 17.36 -15.38
CA ASN A 7 28.52 18.46 -16.06
C ASN A 7 26.98 18.17 -16.27
N HIS A 8 26.52 16.95 -16.07
CA HIS A 8 25.08 16.63 -16.18
C HIS A 8 24.26 17.00 -14.95
N LYS A 9 24.88 17.27 -13.81
CA LYS A 9 24.13 17.61 -12.56
C LYS A 9 23.72 19.07 -12.46
N GLN A 10 24.31 19.97 -13.24
CA GLN A 10 24.00 21.42 -13.17
C GLN A 10 22.69 21.83 -13.84
N TRP A 11 22.12 21.02 -14.74
CA TRP A 11 20.87 21.32 -15.46
C TRP A 11 19.65 20.58 -14.96
N ALA A 12 19.78 19.70 -13.99
CA ALA A 12 18.65 19.05 -13.36
C ALA A 12 18.04 20.01 -12.33
N GLY A 13 17.02 20.74 -12.70
CA GLY A 13 16.21 21.53 -11.77
C GLY A 13 15.73 20.70 -10.57
N GLU A 14 15.23 21.37 -9.54
CA GLU A 14 14.82 20.74 -8.28
C GLU A 14 13.94 19.50 -8.52
N LYS A 15 14.33 18.34 -7.94
CA LYS A 15 13.60 17.09 -8.12
C LYS A 15 12.15 17.28 -7.69
N LYS A 16 11.19 17.04 -8.58
CA LYS A 16 9.77 17.08 -8.25
C LYS A 16 9.46 16.13 -7.09
N PRO A 17 8.47 16.42 -6.21
CA PRO A 17 8.13 15.55 -5.08
C PRO A 17 7.88 14.08 -5.46
N SER A 18 7.35 13.83 -6.67
CA SER A 18 7.16 12.47 -7.22
C SER A 18 8.47 11.73 -7.53
N MET A 19 9.57 12.46 -7.72
CA MET A 19 10.91 11.88 -7.98
C MET A 19 11.69 11.63 -6.68
N LYS A 20 11.37 12.32 -5.60
CA LYS A 20 11.98 12.13 -4.27
C LYS A 20 11.64 10.78 -3.62
N ARG A 21 10.69 10.03 -4.16
CA ARG A 21 10.26 8.72 -3.64
C ARG A 21 11.10 7.55 -4.14
N ARG A 22 12.01 7.78 -5.09
CA ARG A 22 12.86 6.73 -5.65
C ARG A 22 14.10 6.53 -4.81
N CYS A 23 14.58 5.30 -4.76
CA CYS A 23 15.84 4.98 -4.12
C CYS A 23 16.98 5.67 -4.89
N GLU A 24 17.66 6.63 -4.26
CA GLU A 24 18.73 7.40 -4.89
C GLU A 24 20.00 6.60 -5.12
N THR A 25 20.17 5.53 -4.34
CA THR A 25 21.34 4.63 -4.42
C THR A 25 21.17 3.50 -5.43
N ASN A 26 19.96 3.31 -5.99
CA ASN A 26 19.70 2.25 -6.95
C ASN A 26 19.93 2.70 -8.39
N ASN A 27 20.63 1.90 -9.16
CA ASN A 27 20.78 2.11 -10.60
C ASN A 27 19.66 1.36 -11.35
N TYR A 28 18.67 2.10 -11.82
CA TYR A 28 17.51 1.58 -12.52
C TYR A 28 17.77 1.13 -13.97
N THR A 29 19.02 1.09 -14.39
CA THR A 29 19.44 0.47 -15.67
C THR A 29 19.99 -0.93 -15.47
N GLU A 30 20.32 -1.31 -14.25
CA GLU A 30 20.91 -2.60 -13.93
C GLU A 30 19.86 -3.67 -13.65
N ARG A 31 20.31 -4.93 -13.59
CA ARG A 31 19.48 -6.09 -13.24
C ARG A 31 18.75 -5.86 -11.92
N GLY A 32 17.43 -6.14 -11.91
CA GLY A 32 16.63 -6.02 -10.69
C GLY A 32 15.17 -6.33 -10.89
N ILE A 33 14.46 -6.59 -9.80
CA ILE A 33 13.01 -6.83 -9.80
C ILE A 33 12.33 -5.63 -9.17
N TYR A 34 11.35 -5.07 -9.87
CA TYR A 34 10.67 -3.84 -9.51
C TYR A 34 9.16 -4.05 -9.45
N LEU A 35 8.56 -3.80 -8.28
CA LEU A 35 7.11 -3.65 -8.17
C LEU A 35 6.75 -2.19 -8.48
N ILE A 36 6.05 -1.98 -9.55
CA ILE A 36 5.61 -0.66 -10.03
C ILE A 36 4.13 -0.46 -9.71
N THR A 37 3.79 0.73 -9.20
CA THR A 37 2.40 1.14 -8.97
C THR A 37 2.11 2.45 -9.69
N ILE A 38 1.07 2.48 -10.52
CA ILE A 38 0.65 3.65 -11.28
C ILE A 38 -0.85 3.87 -11.05
N ALA A 39 -1.23 5.05 -10.56
CA ALA A 39 -2.62 5.41 -10.33
C ALA A 39 -3.18 6.29 -11.45
N THR A 40 -4.47 6.17 -11.71
CA THR A 40 -5.21 7.12 -12.56
C THR A 40 -5.28 8.48 -11.89
N GLU A 41 -5.37 9.54 -12.68
CA GLU A 41 -5.53 10.92 -12.18
C GLU A 41 -6.77 11.03 -11.30
N GLY A 42 -6.59 11.50 -10.05
CA GLY A 42 -7.65 11.63 -9.07
C GLY A 42 -8.31 10.30 -8.68
N ARG A 43 -7.63 9.18 -8.84
CA ARG A 43 -8.14 7.84 -8.51
C ARG A 43 -9.46 7.49 -9.20
N LYS A 44 -9.69 7.98 -10.40
CA LYS A 44 -10.88 7.66 -11.20
C LYS A 44 -10.89 6.19 -11.61
N THR A 45 -12.02 5.53 -11.44
CA THR A 45 -12.22 4.09 -11.76
C THR A 45 -12.43 3.88 -13.27
N LEU A 46 -11.38 4.09 -14.08
CA LEU A 46 -11.44 4.07 -15.54
C LEU A 46 -11.07 2.72 -16.14
N LEU A 47 -10.38 1.86 -15.37
CA LEU A 47 -9.75 0.65 -15.93
C LEU A 47 -10.62 -0.60 -15.85
N GLY A 48 -11.73 -0.54 -15.10
CA GLY A 48 -12.65 -1.66 -14.97
C GLY A 48 -13.53 -1.57 -13.74
N THR A 49 -14.33 -2.61 -13.54
CA THR A 49 -15.25 -2.77 -12.42
C THR A 49 -14.90 -4.03 -11.63
N LEU A 50 -15.03 -3.94 -10.30
CA LEU A 50 -14.79 -5.07 -9.42
C LEU A 50 -15.98 -6.02 -9.44
N ALA A 51 -15.74 -7.32 -9.60
CA ALA A 51 -16.72 -8.38 -9.63
C ALA A 51 -16.29 -9.56 -8.76
N GLY A 52 -17.23 -10.49 -8.52
CA GLY A 52 -17.02 -11.69 -7.73
C GLY A 52 -17.52 -11.57 -6.29
N LYS A 53 -17.25 -12.60 -5.49
CA LYS A 53 -17.65 -12.71 -4.09
C LYS A 53 -16.41 -12.89 -3.22
N ALA A 54 -16.33 -12.17 -2.09
CA ALA A 54 -15.12 -12.09 -1.26
C ALA A 54 -14.74 -13.42 -0.59
N ASP A 55 -15.69 -14.29 -0.37
CA ASP A 55 -15.57 -15.63 0.24
C ASP A 55 -15.18 -16.73 -0.76
N VAL A 56 -15.27 -16.46 -2.07
CA VAL A 56 -14.93 -17.40 -3.12
C VAL A 56 -13.44 -17.30 -3.47
N THR A 57 -12.72 -18.41 -3.38
CA THR A 57 -11.27 -18.47 -3.63
C THR A 57 -10.92 -18.94 -5.04
N GLU A 58 -11.82 -19.64 -5.73
CA GLU A 58 -11.60 -20.22 -7.05
C GLU A 58 -12.85 -20.11 -7.93
N GLY A 59 -12.68 -20.32 -9.22
CA GLY A 59 -13.78 -20.30 -10.20
C GLY A 59 -14.20 -18.89 -10.65
N PRO A 60 -15.30 -18.77 -11.41
CA PRO A 60 -15.73 -17.53 -12.06
C PRO A 60 -16.17 -16.44 -11.06
N ASP A 61 -16.65 -16.85 -9.89
CA ASP A 61 -17.07 -15.93 -8.83
C ASP A 61 -15.91 -15.44 -7.93
N LYS A 62 -14.66 -15.91 -8.18
CA LYS A 62 -13.49 -15.37 -7.48
C LYS A 62 -13.38 -13.87 -7.72
N PRO A 63 -13.06 -13.06 -6.68
CA PRO A 63 -12.89 -11.61 -6.85
C PRO A 63 -11.90 -11.26 -7.96
N HIS A 64 -12.36 -10.50 -8.94
CA HIS A 64 -11.57 -10.06 -10.09
C HIS A 64 -12.03 -8.69 -10.58
N VAL A 65 -11.29 -8.10 -11.50
CA VAL A 65 -11.68 -6.86 -12.17
C VAL A 65 -12.09 -7.20 -13.61
N VAL A 66 -13.33 -6.90 -13.94
CA VAL A 66 -13.81 -6.90 -15.32
C VAL A 66 -13.26 -5.64 -15.99
N LEU A 67 -12.34 -5.81 -16.92
CA LEU A 67 -11.64 -4.69 -17.53
C LEU A 67 -12.58 -3.88 -18.46
N SER A 68 -12.42 -2.57 -18.42
CA SER A 68 -13.01 -1.66 -19.40
C SER A 68 -12.24 -1.75 -20.72
N PRO A 69 -12.77 -1.20 -21.82
CA PRO A 69 -12.01 -1.08 -23.07
C PRO A 69 -10.66 -0.38 -22.87
N LEU A 70 -10.57 0.59 -21.96
CA LEU A 70 -9.31 1.22 -21.60
C LEU A 70 -8.42 0.27 -20.78
N GLY A 71 -9.01 -0.50 -19.86
CA GLY A 71 -8.28 -1.49 -19.06
C GLY A 71 -7.62 -2.55 -19.92
N GLU A 72 -8.29 -3.02 -20.97
CA GLU A 72 -7.69 -3.96 -21.94
C GLU A 72 -6.52 -3.31 -22.70
N LYS A 73 -6.67 -2.05 -23.14
CA LYS A 73 -5.55 -1.32 -23.76
C LYS A 73 -4.37 -1.07 -22.82
N VAL A 74 -4.64 -0.86 -21.55
CA VAL A 74 -3.60 -0.76 -20.50
C VAL A 74 -2.86 -2.09 -20.37
N LYS A 75 -3.57 -3.21 -20.35
CA LYS A 75 -2.99 -4.56 -20.32
C LYS A 75 -2.12 -4.84 -21.53
N GLU A 76 -2.64 -4.58 -22.74
CA GLU A 76 -1.88 -4.72 -24.00
C GLU A 76 -0.58 -3.88 -23.97
N CYS A 77 -0.68 -2.60 -23.61
CA CYS A 77 0.48 -1.72 -23.52
C CYS A 77 1.49 -2.17 -22.46
N TRP A 78 1.07 -2.77 -21.36
CA TRP A 78 1.99 -3.29 -20.36
C TRP A 78 2.73 -4.53 -20.86
N LEU A 79 2.01 -5.47 -21.44
CA LEU A 79 2.59 -6.69 -22.00
C LEU A 79 3.52 -6.43 -23.18
N SER A 80 3.28 -5.35 -23.93
CA SER A 80 4.16 -4.94 -25.05
C SER A 80 5.52 -4.41 -24.58
N ILE A 81 5.70 -4.08 -23.29
CA ILE A 81 7.01 -3.65 -22.76
C ILE A 81 8.09 -4.67 -23.11
N GLN A 82 7.82 -5.95 -22.93
CA GLN A 82 8.77 -7.04 -23.23
C GLN A 82 9.08 -7.16 -24.71
N GLN A 83 8.15 -6.80 -25.58
CA GLN A 83 8.36 -6.83 -27.04
C GLN A 83 9.33 -5.73 -27.49
N TYR A 84 9.24 -4.54 -26.89
CA TYR A 84 10.13 -3.41 -27.19
C TYR A 84 11.44 -3.42 -26.39
N HIS A 85 11.45 -4.14 -25.28
CA HIS A 85 12.58 -4.26 -24.37
C HIS A 85 12.74 -5.72 -23.94
N PRO A 86 13.36 -6.59 -24.79
CA PRO A 86 13.49 -8.03 -24.52
C PRO A 86 14.22 -8.35 -23.20
N GLN A 87 15.03 -7.40 -22.71
CA GLN A 87 15.74 -7.53 -21.41
C GLN A 87 14.80 -7.39 -20.21
N ILE A 88 13.50 -7.07 -20.42
CA ILE A 88 12.53 -6.85 -19.35
C ILE A 88 11.39 -7.85 -19.47
N GLU A 89 11.20 -8.64 -18.44
CA GLU A 89 10.08 -9.57 -18.31
C GLU A 89 8.97 -8.95 -17.45
N SER A 90 7.72 -9.08 -17.91
CA SER A 90 6.54 -8.79 -17.10
C SER A 90 6.13 -10.04 -16.32
N MET A 91 6.59 -10.15 -15.07
CA MET A 91 6.34 -11.31 -14.23
C MET A 91 4.90 -11.38 -13.71
N LYS A 92 4.29 -10.24 -13.42
CA LYS A 92 2.90 -10.14 -12.93
C LYS A 92 2.32 -8.77 -13.22
N LEU A 93 1.04 -8.75 -13.60
CA LEU A 93 0.24 -7.53 -13.73
C LEU A 93 -1.08 -7.71 -12.98
N CYS A 94 -1.45 -6.71 -12.20
CA CYS A 94 -2.75 -6.60 -11.54
C CYS A 94 -3.34 -5.24 -11.90
N ILE A 95 -4.44 -5.24 -12.64
CA ILE A 95 -5.18 -4.04 -13.00
C ILE A 95 -6.36 -3.90 -12.05
N MET A 96 -6.34 -2.81 -11.29
CA MET A 96 -7.41 -2.41 -10.38
C MET A 96 -8.26 -1.32 -11.04
N PRO A 97 -9.46 -1.03 -10.57
CA PRO A 97 -10.32 -0.04 -11.22
C PRO A 97 -9.68 1.34 -11.43
N ASP A 98 -8.81 1.78 -10.52
CA ASP A 98 -8.23 3.12 -10.45
C ASP A 98 -6.68 3.14 -10.44
N HIS A 99 -6.03 2.00 -10.59
CA HIS A 99 -4.57 1.88 -10.62
C HIS A 99 -4.13 0.53 -11.15
N ILE A 100 -2.83 0.42 -11.42
CA ILE A 100 -2.19 -0.86 -11.74
C ILE A 100 -1.03 -1.12 -10.80
N HIS A 101 -0.78 -2.40 -10.57
CA HIS A 101 0.46 -2.92 -10.03
C HIS A 101 1.07 -3.87 -11.05
N GLY A 102 2.37 -3.72 -11.31
CA GLY A 102 3.09 -4.64 -12.17
C GLY A 102 4.44 -4.99 -11.61
N ILE A 103 4.88 -6.23 -11.77
CA ILE A 103 6.22 -6.68 -11.42
C ILE A 103 7.00 -6.82 -12.70
N LEU A 104 8.08 -6.05 -12.83
CA LEU A 104 9.02 -6.12 -13.94
C LEU A 104 10.35 -6.69 -13.44
N PHE A 105 10.88 -7.65 -14.18
CA PHE A 105 12.23 -8.15 -13.98
C PHE A 105 13.14 -7.68 -15.12
N VAL A 106 14.11 -6.87 -14.79
CA VAL A 106 15.21 -6.48 -15.68
C VAL A 106 16.28 -7.55 -15.56
N HIS A 107 16.43 -8.41 -16.58
CA HIS A 107 17.38 -9.51 -16.58
C HIS A 107 18.82 -9.05 -16.77
N GLU A 108 19.00 -8.05 -17.64
CA GLU A 108 20.29 -7.53 -18.07
C GLU A 108 20.26 -6.01 -18.05
N LYS A 109 21.42 -5.39 -18.14
CA LYS A 109 21.56 -3.94 -18.24
C LYS A 109 20.79 -3.39 -19.44
N ILE A 110 19.94 -2.42 -19.18
CA ILE A 110 19.15 -1.70 -20.19
C ILE A 110 19.79 -0.34 -20.50
N GLU A 111 19.71 0.10 -21.75
CA GLU A 111 20.26 1.39 -22.18
C GLU A 111 19.53 2.57 -21.53
N LYS A 112 18.20 2.50 -21.47
CA LYS A 112 17.34 3.57 -20.94
C LYS A 112 16.91 3.25 -19.53
N HIS A 113 17.00 4.23 -18.64
CA HIS A 113 16.48 4.15 -17.29
C HIS A 113 15.03 3.67 -17.26
N LEU A 114 14.67 2.75 -16.34
CA LEU A 114 13.32 2.18 -16.20
C LEU A 114 12.20 3.23 -16.22
N GLY A 115 12.48 4.42 -15.71
CA GLY A 115 11.56 5.57 -15.77
C GLY A 115 11.14 5.99 -17.17
N HIS A 116 12.01 5.85 -18.19
CA HIS A 116 11.68 6.13 -19.59
C HIS A 116 10.74 5.05 -20.16
N ILE A 117 10.92 3.81 -19.76
CA ILE A 117 10.05 2.69 -20.16
C ILE A 117 8.63 2.89 -19.60
N ILE A 118 8.53 3.23 -18.32
CA ILE A 118 7.24 3.57 -17.68
C ILE A 118 6.61 4.83 -18.31
N TRP A 119 7.43 5.82 -18.69
CA TRP A 119 6.93 6.99 -19.42
C TRP A 119 6.37 6.60 -20.80
N GLY A 120 7.03 5.70 -21.53
CA GLY A 120 6.56 5.14 -22.79
C GLY A 120 5.19 4.44 -22.64
N PHE A 121 5.08 3.55 -21.65
CA PHE A 121 3.82 2.91 -21.28
C PHE A 121 2.71 3.93 -20.99
N LYS A 122 2.97 4.95 -20.16
CA LYS A 122 2.00 6.01 -19.87
C LYS A 122 1.60 6.80 -21.10
N THR A 123 2.51 7.02 -22.02
CA THR A 123 2.25 7.72 -23.28
C THR A 123 1.38 6.88 -24.21
N GLY A 124 1.66 5.60 -24.35
CA GLY A 124 0.88 4.67 -25.16
C GLY A 124 -0.57 4.55 -24.67
N THR A 125 -0.75 4.35 -23.38
CA THR A 125 -2.08 4.25 -22.75
C THR A 125 -2.86 5.55 -22.81
N ARG A 126 -2.20 6.72 -22.71
CA ARG A 126 -2.84 8.03 -22.91
C ARG A 126 -3.33 8.21 -24.36
N LYS A 127 -2.56 7.75 -25.35
CA LYS A 127 -3.00 7.75 -26.76
C LYS A 127 -4.23 6.86 -26.94
N ALA A 128 -4.25 5.67 -26.31
CA ALA A 128 -5.40 4.79 -26.33
C ALA A 128 -6.64 5.43 -25.68
N ALA A 129 -6.50 6.07 -24.53
CA ALA A 129 -7.60 6.77 -23.84
C ALA A 129 -8.20 7.90 -24.70
N ARG A 130 -7.36 8.63 -25.45
CA ARG A 130 -7.84 9.65 -26.42
C ARG A 130 -8.62 9.03 -27.56
N LYS A 131 -8.14 7.91 -28.13
CA LYS A 131 -8.85 7.19 -29.18
C LYS A 131 -10.22 6.68 -28.73
N LEU A 132 -10.36 6.37 -27.44
CA LEU A 132 -11.63 5.96 -26.82
C LEU A 132 -12.52 7.16 -26.40
N GLY A 133 -12.11 8.41 -26.66
CA GLY A 133 -12.88 9.60 -26.28
C GLY A 133 -12.88 9.90 -24.77
N LEU A 134 -12.06 9.21 -23.98
CA LEU A 134 -11.99 9.38 -22.53
C LEU A 134 -11.11 10.56 -22.09
N LEU A 135 -10.31 11.09 -22.99
CA LEU A 135 -9.48 12.27 -22.80
C LEU A 135 -9.64 13.24 -23.95
N PRO A 136 -9.59 14.54 -23.73
CA PRO A 136 -9.63 15.51 -24.80
C PRO A 136 -8.50 15.27 -25.80
N THR A 137 -8.83 15.34 -27.06
CA THR A 137 -7.85 15.35 -28.15
C THR A 137 -6.97 16.60 -27.92
N ALA A 138 -5.66 16.44 -27.86
CA ALA A 138 -4.79 17.61 -27.87
C ALA A 138 -5.06 18.37 -29.18
N GLN A 139 -5.78 19.47 -29.12
CA GLN A 139 -5.71 20.43 -30.16
C GLN A 139 -4.25 20.82 -30.28
N LEU A 140 -3.66 20.63 -31.43
CA LEU A 140 -2.37 21.23 -31.77
C LEU A 140 -2.55 22.73 -31.50
N ALA A 141 -2.05 23.19 -30.36
CA ALA A 141 -1.81 24.61 -30.19
C ALA A 141 -0.87 24.96 -31.37
N GLN A 142 -1.39 25.69 -32.33
CA GLN A 142 -0.53 26.34 -33.31
C GLN A 142 0.53 27.10 -32.52
N PRO A 143 1.80 27.02 -32.88
CA PRO A 143 2.82 27.82 -32.25
C PRO A 143 2.46 29.29 -32.47
N THR A 144 1.79 29.91 -31.50
CA THR A 144 1.77 31.35 -31.39
C THR A 144 3.22 31.72 -31.04
N GLU A 145 3.86 32.42 -31.94
CA GLU A 145 5.18 33.03 -31.73
C GLU A 145 5.11 33.97 -30.52
N LEU A 146 5.37 33.44 -29.35
CA LEU A 146 5.58 34.19 -28.14
C LEU A 146 7.07 34.62 -28.14
N ASN A 147 7.30 35.91 -28.32
CA ASN A 147 8.60 36.55 -28.22
C ASN A 147 9.25 36.21 -26.85
N SER A 148 10.56 36.02 -26.86
CA SER A 148 11.39 35.66 -25.69
C SER A 148 11.21 36.55 -24.44
N VAL A 149 10.71 37.78 -24.62
CA VAL A 149 10.40 38.72 -23.54
C VAL A 149 9.11 38.34 -22.75
N GLN A 150 8.14 37.72 -23.40
CA GLN A 150 6.89 37.23 -22.73
C GLN A 150 7.13 35.95 -21.93
N TYR A 151 8.10 35.13 -22.32
CA TYR A 151 8.47 33.92 -21.56
C TYR A 151 9.18 34.27 -20.25
N ALA A 152 9.96 35.30 -20.22
CA ALA A 152 10.67 35.79 -19.03
C ALA A 152 9.72 36.43 -18.00
N ALA A 153 8.65 37.10 -18.45
CA ALA A 153 7.66 37.74 -17.57
C ALA A 153 6.74 36.72 -16.88
N LEU A 154 6.45 35.57 -17.52
CA LEU A 154 5.61 34.50 -16.93
C LEU A 154 6.36 33.63 -15.90
N THR A 155 7.70 33.63 -15.93
CA THR A 155 8.53 32.88 -14.98
C THR A 155 8.92 33.68 -13.73
N ALA A 156 8.75 34.99 -13.72
CA ALA A 156 9.17 35.90 -12.64
C ALA A 156 8.09 36.13 -11.55
N GLN A 157 6.85 35.61 -11.70
CA GLN A 157 5.73 35.86 -10.77
C GLN A 157 5.19 34.61 -10.05
N SER A 158 5.99 33.65 -9.70
CA SER A 158 5.56 32.54 -8.83
C SER A 158 6.21 32.59 -7.47
N ASN A 159 5.54 33.25 -6.53
CA ASN A 159 5.85 33.18 -5.11
C ASN A 159 5.32 31.85 -4.53
N PRO A 160 6.10 31.10 -3.69
CA PRO A 160 5.73 29.78 -3.22
C PRO A 160 4.97 29.85 -1.90
N SER A 161 3.67 30.02 -1.93
CA SER A 161 2.81 29.70 -0.79
C SER A 161 1.37 29.59 -1.20
N ARG A 162 0.91 28.38 -1.39
CA ARG A 162 -0.44 27.84 -1.10
C ARG A 162 -0.65 26.54 -1.89
N HIS A 163 -0.92 25.44 -1.17
CA HIS A 163 -1.52 24.24 -1.75
C HIS A 163 -2.95 24.56 -2.20
N THR A 164 -3.07 25.12 -3.37
CA THR A 164 -4.31 25.19 -4.12
C THR A 164 -4.11 24.44 -5.42
N ALA A 165 -5.05 23.56 -5.74
CA ALA A 165 -5.13 22.83 -6.99
C ALA A 165 -5.17 23.81 -8.17
N THR A 166 -4.01 24.23 -8.67
CA THR A 166 -3.91 25.19 -9.74
C THR A 166 -3.53 24.52 -11.04
N GLY A 167 -4.45 24.59 -12.01
CA GLY A 167 -4.13 24.77 -13.42
C GLY A 167 -3.36 23.66 -14.13
N ARG A 168 -3.50 22.37 -13.76
CA ARG A 168 -3.17 21.30 -14.67
C ARG A 168 -4.29 21.13 -15.67
N ALA A 169 -3.98 21.25 -16.94
CA ALA A 169 -4.93 20.96 -18.01
C ALA A 169 -5.69 19.68 -17.68
N HIS A 170 -7.01 19.79 -17.48
CA HIS A 170 -7.91 18.65 -17.31
C HIS A 170 -7.69 17.70 -18.49
N GLY A 171 -7.12 16.52 -18.27
CA GLY A 171 -6.92 15.55 -19.33
C GLY A 171 -5.68 14.67 -19.26
N THR A 172 -5.13 14.41 -18.05
CA THR A 172 -4.13 13.36 -17.89
C THR A 172 -4.80 12.06 -17.44
N LEU A 173 -4.35 10.92 -17.98
CA LEU A 173 -4.85 9.60 -17.56
C LEU A 173 -4.28 9.19 -16.21
N TRP A 174 -3.01 9.49 -15.98
CA TRP A 174 -2.25 9.00 -14.86
C TRP A 174 -1.77 10.11 -13.94
N GLU A 175 -1.74 9.83 -12.65
CA GLU A 175 -1.04 10.66 -11.67
C GLU A 175 0.42 10.90 -12.08
N PRO A 176 1.02 12.05 -11.70
CA PRO A 176 2.43 12.33 -11.95
C PRO A 176 3.34 11.30 -11.30
N GLY A 177 4.34 10.82 -12.04
CA GLY A 177 5.30 9.83 -11.56
C GLY A 177 4.68 8.42 -11.44
N TYR A 178 5.30 7.59 -10.64
CA TYR A 178 4.86 6.26 -10.23
C TYR A 178 5.57 5.90 -8.92
N ASN A 179 5.04 4.94 -8.18
CA ASN A 179 5.73 4.38 -7.03
C ASN A 179 6.41 3.09 -7.46
N ASP A 180 7.62 2.87 -6.98
CA ASP A 180 8.36 1.63 -7.18
C ASP A 180 8.87 1.07 -5.85
N ARG A 181 9.04 -0.24 -5.84
CA ARG A 181 9.71 -0.98 -4.76
C ARG A 181 10.66 -1.96 -5.38
N ILE A 182 11.91 -1.94 -4.94
CA ILE A 182 12.94 -2.87 -5.36
C ILE A 182 12.82 -4.13 -4.52
N LEU A 183 12.73 -5.30 -5.17
CA LEU A 183 12.65 -6.59 -4.49
C LEU A 183 14.05 -7.19 -4.38
N LEU A 184 14.66 -7.04 -3.20
CA LEU A 184 16.05 -7.44 -2.96
C LEU A 184 16.21 -8.85 -2.40
N LYS A 185 15.13 -9.42 -1.82
CA LYS A 185 15.16 -10.73 -1.16
C LYS A 185 14.37 -11.75 -1.97
N LYS A 186 14.86 -13.00 -2.03
CA LYS A 186 14.24 -14.09 -2.80
C LYS A 186 12.76 -14.30 -2.46
N ASP A 187 12.40 -14.26 -1.18
CA ASP A 187 11.03 -14.53 -0.72
C ASP A 187 10.05 -13.37 -0.96
N GLN A 188 10.57 -12.16 -1.23
CA GLN A 188 9.73 -10.99 -1.48
C GLN A 188 8.90 -11.12 -2.76
N LEU A 189 9.43 -11.76 -3.79
CA LEU A 189 8.73 -11.89 -5.06
C LEU A 189 7.43 -12.69 -4.90
N GLN A 190 7.50 -13.87 -4.29
CA GLN A 190 6.32 -14.73 -4.06
C GLN A 190 5.28 -14.03 -3.18
N HIS A 191 5.74 -13.35 -2.13
CA HIS A 191 4.86 -12.56 -1.28
C HIS A 191 4.11 -11.47 -2.06
N TRP A 192 4.80 -10.75 -2.96
CA TRP A 192 4.18 -9.70 -3.76
C TRP A 192 3.26 -10.24 -4.86
N ILE A 193 3.60 -11.37 -5.47
CA ILE A 193 2.71 -12.06 -6.42
C ILE A 193 1.39 -12.42 -5.72
N ALA A 194 1.46 -13.10 -4.57
CA ALA A 194 0.28 -13.47 -3.79
C ALA A 194 -0.53 -12.24 -3.34
N TYR A 195 0.16 -11.15 -2.94
CA TYR A 195 -0.51 -9.89 -2.61
C TYR A 195 -1.27 -9.31 -3.81
N LEU A 196 -0.68 -9.31 -5.01
CA LEU A 196 -1.32 -8.79 -6.22
C LEU A 196 -2.53 -9.64 -6.65
N GLU A 197 -2.46 -10.94 -6.47
CA GLU A 197 -3.57 -11.86 -6.75
C GLU A 197 -4.75 -11.65 -5.80
N ASP A 198 -4.47 -11.32 -4.53
CA ASP A 198 -5.47 -11.05 -3.51
C ASP A 198 -6.05 -9.62 -3.58
N ASN A 199 -5.47 -8.71 -4.37
CA ASN A 199 -5.88 -7.30 -4.40
C ASN A 199 -7.36 -7.08 -4.74
N PRO A 200 -7.98 -7.76 -5.73
CA PRO A 200 -9.40 -7.60 -5.99
C PRO A 200 -10.27 -7.98 -4.78
N ARG A 201 -9.97 -9.09 -4.10
CA ARG A 201 -10.68 -9.51 -2.88
C ARG A 201 -10.51 -8.49 -1.76
N ARG A 202 -9.30 -7.99 -1.56
CA ARG A 202 -9.01 -6.95 -0.54
C ARG A 202 -9.80 -5.67 -0.78
N LEU A 203 -9.95 -5.26 -2.04
CA LEU A 203 -10.75 -4.09 -2.39
C LEU A 203 -12.23 -4.36 -2.18
N LEU A 204 -12.71 -5.55 -2.55
CA LEU A 204 -14.11 -5.95 -2.37
C LEU A 204 -14.50 -5.92 -0.88
N LEU A 205 -13.71 -6.56 -0.02
CA LEU A 205 -13.93 -6.55 1.44
C LEU A 205 -13.97 -5.13 2.01
N LYS A 206 -13.07 -4.26 1.57
CA LYS A 206 -13.06 -2.85 2.01
C LYS A 206 -14.30 -2.07 1.59
N ARG A 207 -14.85 -2.38 0.42
CA ARG A 207 -16.09 -1.74 -0.08
C ARG A 207 -17.33 -2.28 0.61
N GLN A 208 -17.31 -3.56 1.00
CA GLN A 208 -18.42 -4.17 1.73
C GLN A 208 -18.48 -3.73 3.20
N HIS A 209 -17.31 -3.47 3.81
CA HIS A 209 -17.18 -3.14 5.23
C HIS A 209 -16.33 -1.87 5.45
N PRO A 210 -16.73 -0.71 4.89
CA PRO A 210 -15.95 0.52 5.03
C PRO A 210 -15.76 0.93 6.48
N GLU A 211 -16.72 0.63 7.37
CA GLU A 211 -16.69 0.93 8.80
C GLU A 211 -15.52 0.22 9.52
N TYR A 212 -15.11 -0.96 9.06
CA TYR A 212 -14.01 -1.70 9.66
C TYR A 212 -12.65 -1.40 9.02
N PHE A 213 -12.62 -0.74 7.86
CA PHE A 213 -11.39 -0.42 7.13
C PHE A 213 -11.04 1.07 7.11
N THR A 214 -11.83 1.89 7.80
CA THR A 214 -11.55 3.30 8.01
C THR A 214 -10.77 3.47 9.31
N LEU A 215 -9.70 4.28 9.28
CA LEU A 215 -9.03 4.69 10.50
C LEU A 215 -9.95 5.65 11.24
N LEU A 216 -10.40 5.23 12.40
CA LEU A 216 -11.27 6.03 13.26
C LEU A 216 -10.49 7.20 13.84
N SER A 217 -11.13 8.35 13.99
CA SER A 217 -10.65 9.44 14.86
C SER A 217 -10.35 8.85 16.23
N PRO A 218 -9.43 9.47 17.02
CA PRO A 218 -9.10 8.94 18.32
C PRO A 218 -10.36 8.61 19.12
N ILE A 219 -10.54 7.32 19.44
CA ILE A 219 -11.66 6.83 20.25
C ILE A 219 -11.27 6.82 21.73
N PRO A 220 -12.22 7.03 22.66
CA PRO A 220 -11.94 6.90 24.09
C PRO A 220 -11.61 5.45 24.45
N VAL A 221 -10.50 5.28 25.16
CA VAL A 221 -10.04 3.99 25.69
C VAL A 221 -9.51 4.25 27.10
N LEU A 222 -10.20 3.77 28.11
CA LEU A 222 -9.92 4.10 29.51
C LEU A 222 -9.98 5.62 29.73
N ASP A 223 -8.91 6.19 30.28
CA ASP A 223 -8.70 7.61 30.58
C ASP A 223 -8.02 8.40 29.47
N THR A 224 -7.85 7.83 28.29
CA THR A 224 -7.18 8.44 27.15
C THR A 224 -7.94 8.25 25.86
N THR A 225 -7.44 8.85 24.77
CA THR A 225 -7.94 8.61 23.42
C THR A 225 -6.84 8.09 22.52
N MET A 226 -7.17 7.18 21.60
CA MET A 226 -6.21 6.67 20.64
C MET A 226 -6.83 6.31 19.29
N PRO A 227 -6.08 6.41 18.17
CA PRO A 227 -6.56 5.98 16.87
C PRO A 227 -6.78 4.46 16.84
N ALA A 228 -7.81 4.06 16.10
CA ALA A 228 -8.21 2.66 15.99
C ALA A 228 -8.70 2.32 14.59
N MET A 229 -8.66 1.04 14.22
CA MET A 229 -9.28 0.50 13.02
C MET A 229 -9.91 -0.86 13.32
N GLY A 230 -11.12 -1.08 12.85
CA GLY A 230 -11.87 -2.32 13.08
C GLY A 230 -13.07 -2.13 13.98
N ASN A 231 -13.50 -3.20 14.62
CA ASN A 231 -14.71 -3.21 15.45
C ASN A 231 -14.43 -2.68 16.85
N ARG A 232 -14.74 -1.37 17.08
CA ARG A 232 -14.58 -0.72 18.39
C ARG A 232 -15.44 -1.32 19.51
N PHE A 233 -16.55 -2.01 19.17
CA PHE A 233 -17.43 -2.58 20.18
C PHE A 233 -16.83 -3.76 20.93
N LEU A 234 -15.73 -4.33 20.45
CA LEU A 234 -14.96 -5.33 21.18
C LEU A 234 -14.42 -4.80 22.52
N LEU A 235 -14.22 -3.49 22.68
CA LEU A 235 -13.83 -2.90 23.96
C LEU A 235 -14.88 -3.04 25.05
N ASN A 236 -16.16 -3.13 24.68
CA ASN A 236 -17.28 -3.19 25.62
C ASN A 236 -17.61 -4.62 26.09
N HIS A 237 -16.86 -5.61 25.59
CA HIS A 237 -17.12 -7.00 25.96
C HIS A 237 -16.65 -7.28 27.40
N PRO A 238 -17.44 -7.97 28.22
CA PRO A 238 -17.11 -8.16 29.65
C PRO A 238 -15.97 -9.15 29.89
N GLN A 239 -15.74 -10.09 28.98
CA GLN A 239 -14.67 -11.08 29.11
C GLN A 239 -13.53 -10.77 28.13
N LYS A 240 -12.45 -10.21 28.62
CA LYS A 240 -11.25 -9.91 27.87
C LYS A 240 -10.04 -10.54 28.57
N LEU A 241 -9.18 -11.22 27.82
CA LEU A 241 -8.00 -11.89 28.35
C LEU A 241 -6.73 -11.38 27.66
N GLN A 242 -5.78 -10.96 28.47
CA GLN A 242 -4.48 -10.50 27.99
C GLN A 242 -3.57 -11.66 27.66
N VAL A 243 -3.00 -11.66 26.44
CA VAL A 243 -1.85 -12.50 26.10
C VAL A 243 -0.58 -11.77 26.51
N GLN A 244 0.17 -12.40 27.41
CA GLN A 244 1.50 -11.94 27.82
C GLN A 244 2.45 -13.12 27.89
N CYS A 245 3.38 -13.20 26.96
CA CYS A 245 4.38 -14.27 26.89
C CYS A 245 5.78 -13.74 27.10
N SER A 246 6.50 -14.32 28.05
CA SER A 246 7.94 -14.10 28.18
C SER A 246 8.69 -14.55 26.93
N ARG A 247 9.78 -13.87 26.60
CA ARG A 247 10.67 -14.28 25.50
C ARG A 247 11.47 -15.54 25.79
N HIS A 248 11.49 -15.98 27.06
CA HIS A 248 12.24 -17.12 27.55
C HIS A 248 11.41 -18.38 27.70
N LEU A 249 10.12 -18.36 27.30
CA LEU A 249 9.29 -19.54 27.31
C LEU A 249 9.78 -20.58 26.31
N TYR A 250 9.72 -21.84 26.71
CA TYR A 250 9.96 -22.96 25.83
C TYR A 250 8.79 -23.16 24.84
N PRO A 251 9.02 -23.78 23.69
CA PRO A 251 7.96 -24.02 22.69
C PRO A 251 6.73 -24.73 23.25
N TRP A 252 6.91 -25.69 24.15
CA TRP A 252 5.78 -26.42 24.79
C TRP A 252 4.96 -25.52 25.74
N GLU A 253 5.57 -24.56 26.42
CA GLU A 253 4.86 -23.58 27.27
C GLU A 253 4.03 -22.63 26.41
N ILE A 254 4.57 -22.19 25.27
CA ILE A 254 3.83 -21.38 24.29
C ILE A 254 2.63 -22.17 23.77
N GLU A 255 2.81 -23.43 23.44
CA GLU A 255 1.73 -24.31 22.98
C GLU A 255 0.64 -24.47 24.06
N GLN A 256 1.02 -24.68 25.31
CA GLN A 256 0.08 -24.77 26.43
C GLN A 256 -0.73 -23.47 26.59
N GLN A 257 -0.06 -22.32 26.55
CA GLN A 257 -0.74 -21.03 26.60
C GLN A 257 -1.66 -20.83 25.38
N LYS A 258 -1.23 -21.24 24.18
CA LYS A 258 -2.04 -21.15 22.97
C LYS A 258 -3.33 -21.95 23.11
N GLN A 259 -3.29 -23.18 23.63
CA GLN A 259 -4.48 -24.00 23.87
C GLN A 259 -5.40 -23.35 24.91
N HIS A 260 -4.87 -22.76 25.97
CA HIS A 260 -5.66 -22.02 26.95
C HIS A 260 -6.43 -20.85 26.32
N PHE A 261 -5.75 -20.00 25.50
CA PHE A 261 -6.41 -18.86 24.85
C PHE A 261 -7.40 -19.27 23.77
N LEU A 262 -7.12 -20.36 23.04
CA LEU A 262 -8.08 -20.93 22.08
C LEU A 262 -9.35 -21.40 22.79
N GLN A 263 -9.23 -22.14 23.88
CA GLN A 263 -10.36 -22.61 24.65
C GLN A 263 -11.17 -21.44 25.24
N ALA A 264 -10.52 -20.47 25.86
CA ALA A 264 -11.18 -19.29 26.41
C ALA A 264 -11.92 -18.47 25.33
N GLY A 265 -11.29 -18.30 24.16
CA GLY A 265 -11.91 -17.62 23.02
C GLY A 265 -13.10 -18.35 22.44
N GLN A 266 -13.07 -19.69 22.38
CA GLN A 266 -14.22 -20.53 22.00
C GLN A 266 -15.40 -20.42 23.02
N GLN A 267 -15.09 -20.11 24.25
CA GLN A 267 -16.08 -19.83 25.31
C GLN A 267 -16.57 -18.36 25.28
N GLY A 268 -16.14 -17.56 24.29
CA GLY A 268 -16.63 -16.20 24.06
C GLY A 268 -15.72 -15.09 24.58
N ALA A 269 -14.56 -15.40 25.15
CA ALA A 269 -13.61 -14.36 25.57
C ALA A 269 -12.97 -13.65 24.37
N ILE A 270 -12.75 -12.34 24.50
CA ILE A 270 -11.95 -11.54 23.57
C ILE A 270 -10.48 -11.57 23.99
N ILE A 271 -9.61 -11.83 23.05
CA ILE A 271 -8.16 -11.89 23.31
C ILE A 271 -7.54 -10.53 23.05
N VAL A 272 -6.80 -10.02 24.01
CA VAL A 272 -6.08 -8.72 23.93
C VAL A 272 -4.58 -9.00 23.87
N SER A 273 -3.92 -8.57 22.81
CA SER A 273 -2.49 -8.83 22.63
C SER A 273 -1.74 -7.61 22.08
N PRO A 274 -0.63 -7.21 22.70
CA PRO A 274 0.29 -6.25 22.10
C PRO A 274 1.18 -6.85 21.00
N CYS A 275 1.16 -8.18 20.78
CA CYS A 275 1.93 -8.89 19.76
C CYS A 275 3.43 -8.54 19.75
N ILE A 276 4.03 -8.37 20.92
CA ILE A 276 5.42 -7.93 21.09
C ILE A 276 6.37 -9.12 20.92
N SER A 277 6.14 -10.20 21.70
CA SER A 277 6.98 -11.39 21.67
C SER A 277 6.61 -12.33 20.51
N PRO A 278 7.50 -13.26 20.10
CA PRO A 278 7.15 -14.30 19.15
C PRO A 278 5.95 -15.14 19.60
N GLY A 279 5.92 -15.56 20.88
CA GLY A 279 4.82 -16.35 21.45
C GLY A 279 3.48 -15.61 21.42
N GLU A 280 3.45 -14.32 21.79
CA GLU A 280 2.23 -13.50 21.68
C GLU A 280 1.70 -13.42 20.24
N ARG A 281 2.59 -13.29 19.26
CA ARG A 281 2.20 -13.28 17.84
C ARG A 281 1.67 -14.62 17.36
N GLU A 282 2.26 -15.72 17.83
CA GLU A 282 1.81 -17.07 17.52
C GLU A 282 0.40 -17.32 18.08
N ILE A 283 0.18 -17.00 19.34
CA ILE A 283 -1.13 -17.15 20.00
C ILE A 283 -2.17 -16.28 19.31
N ALA A 284 -1.87 -15.00 19.06
CA ALA A 284 -2.79 -14.09 18.36
C ALA A 284 -3.13 -14.58 16.95
N THR A 285 -2.18 -15.19 16.23
CA THR A 285 -2.40 -15.77 14.90
C THR A 285 -3.32 -16.96 14.98
N ALA A 286 -3.06 -17.91 15.89
CA ALA A 286 -3.90 -19.08 16.10
C ALA A 286 -5.35 -18.69 16.48
N CYS A 287 -5.53 -17.71 17.36
CA CYS A 287 -6.84 -17.19 17.72
C CYS A 287 -7.58 -16.58 16.50
N MET A 288 -6.89 -15.80 15.66
CA MET A 288 -7.48 -15.24 14.43
C MET A 288 -7.94 -16.34 13.48
N GLU A 289 -7.10 -17.35 13.27
CA GLU A 289 -7.41 -18.51 12.39
C GLU A 289 -8.60 -19.32 12.91
N ALA A 290 -8.68 -19.46 14.22
CA ALA A 290 -9.81 -20.13 14.89
C ALA A 290 -11.10 -19.27 14.95
N GLY A 291 -11.10 -18.06 14.38
CA GLY A 291 -12.28 -17.21 14.37
C GLY A 291 -12.53 -16.42 15.65
N ILE A 292 -11.61 -16.41 16.59
CA ILE A 292 -11.74 -15.75 17.90
C ILE A 292 -11.51 -14.23 17.75
N PRO A 293 -12.37 -13.39 18.37
CA PRO A 293 -12.20 -11.95 18.34
C PRO A 293 -10.94 -11.47 19.08
N LEU A 294 -10.24 -10.48 18.49
CA LEU A 294 -9.01 -9.92 19.05
C LEU A 294 -9.01 -8.40 19.12
N ILE A 295 -8.34 -7.89 20.14
CA ILE A 295 -7.86 -6.52 20.23
C ILE A 295 -6.34 -6.55 20.16
N VAL A 296 -5.76 -5.91 19.14
CA VAL A 296 -4.31 -5.87 18.92
C VAL A 296 -3.77 -4.47 19.11
N LEU A 297 -2.78 -4.32 19.99
CA LEU A 297 -2.12 -3.06 20.25
C LEU A 297 -0.86 -2.91 19.39
N LEU A 298 -0.82 -1.89 18.55
CA LEU A 298 0.27 -1.68 17.61
C LEU A 298 1.40 -0.86 18.22
N LEU A 299 2.63 -1.37 18.13
CA LEU A 299 3.83 -0.74 18.68
C LEU A 299 4.26 0.54 17.93
N LYS A 300 3.97 0.65 16.64
CA LYS A 300 4.47 1.73 15.78
C LYS A 300 3.46 2.83 15.45
N GLY A 301 2.20 2.69 15.81
CA GLY A 301 1.14 3.60 15.36
C GLY A 301 0.60 3.28 13.96
N PHE A 302 -0.20 4.20 13.45
CA PHE A 302 -0.82 4.10 12.13
C PHE A 302 -0.20 5.12 11.19
N PRO A 303 0.40 4.70 10.05
CA PRO A 303 0.78 5.64 8.99
C PRO A 303 -0.48 6.22 8.30
N ASP A 304 -0.32 7.37 7.63
CA ASP A 304 -1.42 8.10 6.96
C ASP A 304 -2.28 7.23 6.03
N TYR A 305 -1.66 6.25 5.37
CA TYR A 305 -2.34 5.31 4.47
C TYR A 305 -2.25 3.88 5.00
N PHE A 306 -2.61 3.69 6.25
CA PHE A 306 -2.57 2.38 6.88
C PHE A 306 -3.41 1.36 6.12
N LYS A 307 -2.83 0.19 5.89
CA LYS A 307 -3.51 -0.97 5.30
C LYS A 307 -3.27 -2.17 6.22
N PRO A 308 -4.32 -2.83 6.69
CA PRO A 308 -4.17 -4.04 7.49
C PRO A 308 -3.30 -5.07 6.76
N GLN A 309 -2.44 -5.73 7.49
CA GLN A 309 -1.67 -6.85 6.95
C GLN A 309 -2.61 -7.95 6.44
N PRO A 310 -2.19 -8.80 5.48
CA PRO A 310 -3.04 -9.87 4.95
C PRO A 310 -3.72 -10.72 6.01
N ARG A 311 -3.00 -11.09 7.06
CA ARG A 311 -3.51 -11.88 8.19
C ARG A 311 -4.66 -11.21 8.96
N TYR A 312 -4.67 -9.87 9.04
CA TYR A 312 -5.71 -9.11 9.74
C TYR A 312 -6.93 -8.81 8.87
N LEU A 313 -6.80 -8.92 7.55
CA LEU A 313 -7.81 -8.45 6.62
C LEU A 313 -9.15 -9.18 6.81
N LYS A 314 -9.11 -10.52 6.88
CA LYS A 314 -10.30 -11.36 7.06
C LYS A 314 -10.97 -11.08 8.42
N ALA A 315 -10.21 -11.13 9.50
CA ALA A 315 -10.72 -10.88 10.84
C ALA A 315 -11.30 -9.45 10.99
N CYS A 316 -10.69 -8.46 10.31
CA CYS A 316 -11.22 -7.10 10.27
C CYS A 316 -12.56 -7.04 9.51
N ALA A 317 -12.65 -7.66 8.33
CA ALA A 317 -13.87 -7.71 7.53
C ALA A 317 -15.03 -8.41 8.24
N GLU A 318 -14.74 -9.41 9.04
CA GLU A 318 -15.72 -10.15 9.83
C GLU A 318 -16.08 -9.46 11.17
N GLY A 319 -15.57 -8.25 11.41
CA GLY A 319 -15.82 -7.50 12.65
C GLY A 319 -15.19 -8.13 13.91
N ARG A 320 -14.26 -9.06 13.76
CA ARG A 320 -13.60 -9.78 14.85
C ARG A 320 -12.24 -9.19 15.26
N LEU A 321 -11.88 -8.04 14.72
CA LEU A 321 -10.58 -7.42 15.01
C LEU A 321 -10.73 -5.93 15.30
N LEU A 322 -10.03 -5.49 16.35
CA LEU A 322 -9.76 -4.09 16.64
C LEU A 322 -8.26 -3.88 16.73
N LEU A 323 -7.74 -3.02 15.87
CA LEU A 323 -6.36 -2.54 15.92
C LEU A 323 -6.34 -1.18 16.59
N MET A 324 -5.46 -0.96 17.55
CA MET A 324 -5.30 0.32 18.25
C MET A 324 -3.82 0.64 18.47
N SER A 325 -3.48 1.91 18.60
CA SER A 325 -2.16 2.32 19.03
C SER A 325 -2.19 3.60 19.86
N PRO A 326 -1.54 3.62 21.03
CA PRO A 326 -1.33 4.84 21.80
C PRO A 326 -0.20 5.73 21.25
N PHE A 327 0.53 5.24 20.25
CA PHE A 327 1.71 5.92 19.71
C PHE A 327 1.42 6.57 18.37
N GLN A 328 2.05 7.70 18.12
CA GLN A 328 2.13 8.28 16.78
C GLN A 328 3.01 7.40 15.88
N TRP A 329 2.71 7.38 14.58
CA TRP A 329 3.50 6.65 13.61
C TRP A 329 4.94 7.14 13.55
N GLN A 330 5.87 6.22 13.59
CA GLN A 330 7.29 6.46 13.41
C GLN A 330 7.85 5.53 12.33
N ASN A 331 8.45 6.13 11.32
CA ASN A 331 9.14 5.39 10.25
C ASN A 331 10.54 4.94 10.68
N GLU A 332 11.13 5.66 11.61
CA GLU A 332 12.46 5.43 12.13
C GLU A 332 12.54 4.25 13.12
N LYS A 333 13.77 3.84 13.45
CA LYS A 333 14.01 2.81 14.46
C LYS A 333 13.56 3.34 15.84
N ILE A 334 12.71 2.58 16.50
CA ILE A 334 12.24 2.92 17.84
C ILE A 334 13.41 2.80 18.82
N THR A 335 13.79 3.90 19.47
CA THR A 335 14.90 3.94 20.43
C THR A 335 14.47 3.49 21.83
N ASN A 336 13.23 3.77 22.24
CA ASN A 336 12.65 3.45 23.54
C ASN A 336 11.79 2.17 23.54
N MET A 337 12.23 1.15 22.82
CA MET A 337 11.48 -0.10 22.57
C MET A 337 10.98 -0.73 23.87
N ARG A 338 11.85 -0.86 24.89
CA ARG A 338 11.49 -1.50 26.17
C ARG A 338 10.34 -0.77 26.88
N GLN A 339 10.40 0.56 26.93
CA GLN A 339 9.37 1.38 27.58
C GLN A 339 8.02 1.24 26.85
N ARG A 340 8.02 1.26 25.51
CA ARG A 340 6.80 1.04 24.73
C ARG A 340 6.21 -0.36 24.95
N CYS A 341 7.04 -1.38 25.03
CA CYS A 341 6.57 -2.75 25.32
C CYS A 341 5.92 -2.85 26.71
N LEU A 342 6.55 -2.26 27.73
CA LEU A 342 5.99 -2.25 29.09
C LEU A 342 4.66 -1.48 29.13
N PHE A 343 4.60 -0.32 28.45
CA PHE A 343 3.38 0.47 28.37
C PHE A 343 2.24 -0.30 27.68
N LEU A 344 2.50 -1.00 26.56
CA LEU A 344 1.48 -1.79 25.87
C LEU A 344 0.99 -2.98 26.70
N ASN A 345 1.88 -3.62 27.47
CA ASN A 345 1.47 -4.69 28.38
C ASN A 345 0.55 -4.17 29.48
N GLU A 346 0.89 -3.03 30.07
CA GLU A 346 0.05 -2.41 31.10
C GLU A 346 -1.30 -1.94 30.52
N LEU A 347 -1.29 -1.34 29.35
CA LEU A 347 -2.50 -0.93 28.64
C LEU A 347 -3.40 -2.15 28.32
N ALA A 348 -2.83 -3.25 27.84
CA ALA A 348 -3.57 -4.49 27.58
C ALA A 348 -4.21 -5.03 28.87
N LYS A 349 -3.47 -5.03 29.97
CA LYS A 349 -3.97 -5.43 31.29
C LYS A 349 -5.16 -4.57 31.72
N ARG A 350 -5.03 -3.26 31.65
CA ARG A 350 -6.11 -2.33 32.02
C ARG A 350 -7.36 -2.49 31.15
N ILE A 351 -7.20 -2.72 29.83
CA ILE A 351 -8.32 -3.01 28.93
C ILE A 351 -9.04 -4.30 29.33
N CYS A 352 -8.35 -5.30 29.83
CA CYS A 352 -8.95 -6.54 30.29
C CYS A 352 -9.69 -6.41 31.65
N GLN A 353 -9.47 -5.34 32.40
CA GLN A 353 -10.09 -5.07 33.69
C GLN A 353 -11.40 -4.25 33.59
N THR A 354 -11.73 -3.76 32.40
CA THR A 354 -12.98 -3.03 32.09
C THR A 354 -13.98 -3.96 31.46
#